data_238e8efa3bcf26bfa03fe65ec0783104
#
_entry.id   238e8efa3bcf26bfa03fe65ec0783104
#
_cell.length_a   1.000
_cell.length_b   1.000
_cell.length_c   1.000
_cell.angle_alpha   90.00
_cell.angle_beta   90.00
_cell.angle_gamma   90.00
#
_symmetry.space_group_name_H-M   'P 1'
#
loop_
_entity.id
_entity.type
_entity.pdbx_description
1 polymer ?
#
loop_
_entity_poly.entity_id
_entity_poly.type
_entity_poly.pdbx_seq_one_letter_code
_entity_poly.pdbx_strand_id
1 'polypeptide(L)'
;LFRSAKQMFKSIESIKDLPDYIQIWPGHGAGSPCGKSLGAIPTSTLGYEKQTNWAFSENNEATFIDKLISDQPAPPHHFAQMKKINQFGMNLYQPYTVYPTTNTNRLTFDLRSKEAYHGGHIEGTINIPYDKNFINQIGWYLNYDQEINLIGDYHLVSKATHTLQLIGYDNVSGYQLPQAQIQTQSVHSKDITGNEAHVLDVRNDNEWNNGHLSQAVHVPHGKLLDTDLPFNKNDDIYVHCQSGIRSSIAIGILEHKGYHNIINVNEGYKDIHLS
;
A
#
# COMPACT_ATOMS: atom_id res chain seq x y z
N LEU A 1 0.22 -18.93 -3.76
CA LEU A 1 -0.70 -18.61 -4.85
C LEU A 1 -0.98 -19.83 -5.75
N PHE A 2 0.00 -20.45 -6.38
CA PHE A 2 -0.19 -21.59 -7.32
C PHE A 2 -1.02 -22.74 -6.73
N ARG A 3 -0.68 -23.22 -5.51
CA ARG A 3 -1.44 -24.29 -4.83
C ARG A 3 -2.90 -23.89 -4.58
N SER A 4 -3.15 -22.65 -4.21
CA SER A 4 -4.52 -22.16 -3.97
C SER A 4 -5.29 -22.01 -5.27
N ALA A 5 -4.66 -21.60 -6.37
CA ALA A 5 -5.26 -21.51 -7.69
C ALA A 5 -5.66 -22.90 -8.23
N LYS A 6 -4.78 -23.89 -8.05
CA LYS A 6 -5.10 -25.29 -8.37
C LYS A 6 -6.28 -25.85 -7.57
N GLN A 7 -6.37 -25.49 -6.29
CA GLN A 7 -7.49 -25.89 -5.45
C GLN A 7 -8.79 -25.20 -5.90
N MET A 8 -8.71 -23.91 -6.30
CA MET A 8 -9.85 -23.17 -6.83
C MET A 8 -10.38 -23.81 -8.11
N PHE A 9 -9.50 -24.18 -9.06
CA PHE A 9 -9.91 -24.89 -10.27
C PHE A 9 -10.74 -26.13 -9.93
N LYS A 10 -10.24 -26.99 -9.04
CA LYS A 10 -10.97 -28.19 -8.59
C LYS A 10 -12.31 -27.88 -7.93
N SER A 11 -12.38 -26.79 -7.16
CA SER A 11 -13.63 -26.35 -6.54
C SER A 11 -14.64 -25.90 -7.58
N ILE A 12 -14.21 -25.13 -8.61
CA ILE A 12 -15.09 -24.73 -9.72
C ILE A 12 -15.59 -25.96 -10.47
N GLU A 13 -14.71 -26.90 -10.83
CA GLU A 13 -15.10 -28.14 -11.52
C GLU A 13 -16.15 -28.91 -10.70
N SER A 14 -16.00 -29.03 -9.39
CA SER A 14 -16.91 -29.79 -8.53
C SER A 14 -18.33 -29.21 -8.45
N ILE A 15 -18.52 -27.93 -8.77
CA ILE A 15 -19.84 -27.28 -8.70
C ILE A 15 -20.49 -27.07 -10.10
N LYS A 16 -19.77 -27.35 -11.19
CA LYS A 16 -20.30 -27.17 -12.55
C LYS A 16 -21.57 -27.98 -12.84
N ASP A 17 -21.68 -29.17 -12.25
CA ASP A 17 -22.83 -30.06 -12.47
C ASP A 17 -24.02 -29.76 -11.55
N LEU A 18 -23.87 -28.81 -10.63
CA LEU A 18 -24.98 -28.41 -9.75
C LEU A 18 -26.05 -27.61 -10.52
N PRO A 19 -27.33 -27.63 -10.04
CA PRO A 19 -28.43 -26.93 -10.72
C PRO A 19 -28.21 -25.42 -10.83
N ASP A 20 -28.63 -24.83 -11.94
CA ASP A 20 -28.43 -23.42 -12.29
C ASP A 20 -29.14 -22.41 -11.35
N TYR A 21 -30.22 -22.86 -10.70
CA TYR A 21 -30.98 -22.02 -9.76
C TYR A 21 -30.31 -21.83 -8.39
N ILE A 22 -29.18 -22.50 -8.12
CA ILE A 22 -28.46 -22.35 -6.85
C ILE A 22 -27.97 -20.91 -6.72
N GLN A 23 -28.30 -20.28 -5.61
CA GLN A 23 -27.83 -18.94 -5.29
C GLN A 23 -26.41 -18.98 -4.74
N ILE A 24 -25.59 -18.06 -5.21
CA ILE A 24 -24.22 -17.85 -4.75
C ILE A 24 -24.18 -16.59 -3.87
N TRP A 25 -23.71 -16.76 -2.64
CA TRP A 25 -23.54 -15.69 -1.67
C TRP A 25 -22.05 -15.55 -1.35
N PRO A 26 -21.34 -14.60 -1.97
CA PRO A 26 -19.92 -14.40 -1.69
C PRO A 26 -19.66 -14.00 -0.24
N GLY A 27 -18.68 -14.62 0.40
CA GLY A 27 -18.35 -14.36 1.80
C GLY A 27 -17.79 -12.97 2.09
N HIS A 28 -17.38 -12.23 1.06
CA HIS A 28 -16.80 -10.88 1.16
C HIS A 28 -17.64 -9.79 0.48
N GLY A 29 -18.88 -10.03 0.18
CA GLY A 29 -19.77 -9.08 -0.48
C GLY A 29 -19.37 -8.75 -1.94
N ALA A 30 -20.00 -7.73 -2.50
CA ALA A 30 -19.76 -7.30 -3.88
C ALA A 30 -18.40 -6.63 -4.01
N GLY A 31 -17.40 -7.42 -4.26
CA GLY A 31 -16.05 -6.96 -4.51
C GLY A 31 -15.19 -6.81 -3.27
N SER A 32 -14.28 -7.74 -3.15
CA SER A 32 -13.16 -7.61 -2.21
C SER A 32 -12.13 -6.65 -2.78
N PRO A 33 -11.60 -5.68 -2.01
CA PRO A 33 -10.46 -4.87 -2.42
C PRO A 33 -9.21 -5.70 -2.70
N CYS A 34 -9.21 -6.98 -2.32
CA CYS A 34 -8.14 -7.95 -2.60
C CYS A 34 -8.31 -8.69 -3.93
N GLY A 35 -9.37 -8.44 -4.70
CA GLY A 35 -9.68 -9.12 -5.95
C GLY A 35 -9.41 -8.25 -7.19
N LYS A 36 -9.25 -8.91 -8.36
CA LYS A 36 -9.04 -8.23 -9.65
C LYS A 36 -10.25 -7.44 -10.14
N SER A 37 -11.45 -7.88 -9.76
CA SER A 37 -12.70 -7.26 -10.21
C SER A 37 -13.74 -7.29 -9.11
N LEU A 38 -14.58 -6.26 -9.13
CA LEU A 38 -15.71 -6.10 -8.24
C LEU A 38 -16.98 -6.51 -8.99
N GLY A 39 -17.76 -7.41 -8.42
CA GLY A 39 -19.11 -7.69 -8.92
C GLY A 39 -20.04 -6.51 -8.68
N ALA A 40 -20.92 -6.22 -9.61
CA ALA A 40 -21.91 -5.14 -9.51
C ALA A 40 -23.05 -5.45 -8.52
N ILE A 41 -23.26 -6.71 -8.21
CA ILE A 41 -24.35 -7.20 -7.35
C ILE A 41 -23.80 -8.12 -6.24
N PRO A 42 -24.40 -8.08 -5.04
CA PRO A 42 -23.90 -8.80 -3.88
C PRO A 42 -24.15 -10.33 -3.91
N THR A 43 -25.00 -10.80 -4.81
CA THR A 43 -25.38 -12.20 -4.96
C THR A 43 -25.45 -12.57 -6.42
N SER A 44 -25.35 -13.86 -6.72
CA SER A 44 -25.49 -14.38 -8.10
C SER A 44 -26.22 -15.72 -8.09
N THR A 45 -26.44 -16.31 -9.25
CA THR A 45 -26.86 -17.70 -9.41
C THR A 45 -25.79 -18.49 -10.15
N LEU A 46 -25.74 -19.79 -9.89
CA LEU A 46 -24.76 -20.65 -10.55
C LEU A 46 -24.92 -20.66 -12.08
N GLY A 47 -26.17 -20.63 -12.58
CA GLY A 47 -26.46 -20.54 -14.02
C GLY A 47 -25.92 -19.26 -14.65
N TYR A 48 -26.04 -18.11 -13.96
CA TYR A 48 -25.46 -16.85 -14.43
C TYR A 48 -23.92 -16.92 -14.46
N GLU A 49 -23.29 -17.42 -13.41
CA GLU A 49 -21.84 -17.57 -13.35
C GLU A 49 -21.29 -18.52 -14.42
N LYS A 50 -21.96 -19.65 -14.67
CA LYS A 50 -21.58 -20.57 -15.76
C LYS A 50 -21.57 -19.93 -17.16
N GLN A 51 -22.44 -18.92 -17.37
CA GLN A 51 -22.56 -18.25 -18.67
C GLN A 51 -21.60 -17.03 -18.80
N THR A 52 -21.31 -16.34 -17.72
CA THR A 52 -20.64 -15.05 -17.77
C THR A 52 -19.24 -15.03 -17.15
N ASN A 53 -18.97 -15.93 -16.21
CA ASN A 53 -17.70 -15.95 -15.49
C ASN A 53 -16.68 -16.85 -16.19
N TRP A 54 -15.58 -16.27 -16.63
CA TRP A 54 -14.49 -16.97 -17.33
C TRP A 54 -13.99 -18.21 -16.58
N ALA A 55 -14.04 -18.20 -15.23
CA ALA A 55 -13.59 -19.32 -14.41
C ALA A 55 -14.39 -20.61 -14.66
N PHE A 56 -15.67 -20.51 -15.06
CA PHE A 56 -16.50 -21.65 -15.41
C PHE A 56 -16.32 -22.11 -16.87
N SER A 57 -15.87 -21.22 -17.74
CA SER A 57 -15.64 -21.56 -19.17
C SER A 57 -14.23 -22.12 -19.44
N GLU A 58 -13.28 -21.92 -18.54
CA GLU A 58 -11.90 -22.40 -18.68
C GLU A 58 -11.80 -23.86 -18.20
N ASN A 59 -11.49 -24.76 -19.11
CA ASN A 59 -11.39 -26.19 -18.83
C ASN A 59 -9.93 -26.69 -18.71
N ASN A 60 -8.96 -25.84 -19.02
CA ASN A 60 -7.54 -26.18 -18.86
C ASN A 60 -7.00 -25.67 -17.53
N GLU A 61 -6.58 -26.59 -16.66
CA GLU A 61 -6.05 -26.26 -15.32
C GLU A 61 -4.86 -25.28 -15.39
N ALA A 62 -3.92 -25.47 -16.33
CA ALA A 62 -2.74 -24.61 -16.43
C ALA A 62 -3.14 -23.19 -16.86
N THR A 63 -3.98 -23.06 -17.90
CA THR A 63 -4.49 -21.77 -18.36
C THR A 63 -5.33 -21.07 -17.30
N PHE A 64 -6.15 -21.81 -16.55
CA PHE A 64 -6.92 -21.28 -15.44
C PHE A 64 -6.01 -20.70 -14.36
N ILE A 65 -4.98 -21.45 -13.96
CA ILE A 65 -4.01 -21.02 -12.96
C ILE A 65 -3.30 -19.76 -13.44
N ASP A 66 -2.77 -19.74 -14.65
CA ASP A 66 -2.05 -18.60 -15.21
C ASP A 66 -2.93 -17.34 -15.25
N LYS A 67 -4.17 -17.46 -15.73
CA LYS A 67 -5.14 -16.35 -15.71
C LYS A 67 -5.47 -15.89 -14.29
N LEU A 68 -5.60 -16.80 -13.33
CA LEU A 68 -5.97 -16.46 -11.97
C LEU A 68 -4.84 -15.74 -11.23
N ILE A 69 -3.59 -16.17 -11.41
CA ILE A 69 -2.44 -15.60 -10.70
C ILE A 69 -1.78 -14.42 -11.42
N SER A 70 -1.99 -14.25 -12.73
CA SER A 70 -1.49 -13.09 -13.47
C SER A 70 -2.09 -11.80 -12.93
N ASP A 71 -1.32 -10.72 -12.97
CA ASP A 71 -1.72 -9.35 -12.59
C ASP A 71 -2.35 -9.23 -11.19
N GLN A 72 -2.03 -10.14 -10.27
CA GLN A 72 -2.46 -9.99 -8.88
C GLN A 72 -1.71 -8.81 -8.25
N PRO A 73 -2.40 -7.88 -7.56
CA PRO A 73 -1.74 -6.80 -6.86
C PRO A 73 -0.80 -7.36 -5.80
N ALA A 74 0.36 -6.74 -5.63
CA ALA A 74 1.26 -7.08 -4.53
C ALA A 74 0.54 -6.84 -3.19
N PRO A 75 0.55 -7.80 -2.27
CA PRO A 75 -0.07 -7.61 -0.96
C PRO A 75 0.85 -6.82 -0.02
N PRO A 76 0.30 -5.98 0.87
CA PRO A 76 1.05 -5.40 1.98
C PRO A 76 1.66 -6.47 2.89
N HIS A 77 2.78 -6.17 3.55
CA HIS A 77 3.52 -7.13 4.38
C HIS A 77 2.65 -7.71 5.52
N HIS A 78 1.78 -6.90 6.13
CA HIS A 78 0.91 -7.36 7.22
C HIS A 78 -0.07 -8.46 6.81
N PHE A 79 -0.40 -8.64 5.53
CA PHE A 79 -1.32 -9.73 5.10
C PHE A 79 -0.77 -11.11 5.43
N ALA A 80 0.53 -11.32 5.29
CA ALA A 80 1.16 -12.59 5.64
C ALA A 80 1.04 -12.89 7.13
N GLN A 81 1.20 -11.87 7.98
CA GLN A 81 1.05 -11.99 9.42
C GLN A 81 -0.41 -12.21 9.83
N MET A 82 -1.35 -11.46 9.25
CA MET A 82 -2.78 -11.64 9.49
C MET A 82 -3.24 -13.06 9.15
N LYS A 83 -2.70 -13.65 8.07
CA LYS A 83 -2.98 -15.04 7.71
C LYS A 83 -2.49 -16.01 8.79
N LYS A 84 -1.30 -15.80 9.36
CA LYS A 84 -0.78 -16.62 10.46
C LYS A 84 -1.64 -16.47 11.71
N ILE A 85 -1.98 -15.24 12.09
CA ILE A 85 -2.84 -14.94 13.22
C ILE A 85 -4.20 -15.62 13.08
N ASN A 86 -4.84 -15.53 11.92
CA ASN A 86 -6.14 -16.17 11.67
C ASN A 86 -6.07 -17.70 11.71
N GLN A 87 -4.93 -18.28 11.39
CA GLN A 87 -4.74 -19.74 11.38
C GLN A 87 -4.37 -20.31 12.76
N PHE A 88 -3.54 -19.63 13.52
CA PHE A 88 -2.91 -20.15 14.74
C PHE A 88 -3.39 -19.45 16.01
N GLY A 89 -4.16 -18.39 15.87
CA GLY A 89 -4.54 -17.51 16.96
C GLY A 89 -3.54 -16.37 17.17
N MET A 90 -3.99 -15.40 17.94
CA MET A 90 -3.22 -14.21 18.34
C MET A 90 -2.79 -14.35 19.81
N ASN A 91 -1.68 -13.75 20.17
CA ASN A 91 -1.34 -13.56 21.57
C ASN A 91 -2.44 -12.76 22.29
N LEU A 92 -2.61 -13.00 23.57
CA LEU A 92 -3.55 -12.21 24.37
C LEU A 92 -3.19 -10.73 24.26
N TYR A 93 -4.17 -9.91 23.92
CA TYR A 93 -4.02 -8.47 23.91
C TYR A 93 -3.59 -7.97 25.29
N GLN A 94 -2.46 -7.29 25.36
CA GLN A 94 -1.97 -6.61 26.55
C GLN A 94 -1.71 -5.15 26.18
N PRO A 95 -2.55 -4.22 26.68
CA PRO A 95 -2.27 -2.80 26.45
C PRO A 95 -0.96 -2.42 27.09
N TYR A 96 -0.14 -1.67 26.37
CA TYR A 96 1.09 -1.09 26.94
C TYR A 96 1.15 0.41 26.65
N THR A 97 1.91 1.11 27.46
CA THR A 97 2.10 2.55 27.32
C THR A 97 3.35 2.83 26.49
N VAL A 98 3.18 3.62 25.45
CA VAL A 98 4.32 4.14 24.67
C VAL A 98 4.82 5.41 25.33
N TYR A 99 6.12 5.50 25.56
CA TYR A 99 6.76 6.64 26.23
C TYR A 99 7.47 7.55 25.22
N PRO A 100 7.66 8.84 25.56
CA PRO A 100 8.49 9.74 24.76
C PRO A 100 9.89 9.19 24.57
N THR A 101 10.46 9.35 23.37
CA THR A 101 11.80 8.90 23.03
C THR A 101 12.59 9.97 22.28
N THR A 102 13.90 9.97 22.45
CA THR A 102 14.85 10.74 21.63
C THR A 102 15.63 9.87 20.66
N ASN A 103 15.32 8.58 20.62
CA ASN A 103 16.00 7.65 19.70
C ASN A 103 15.49 7.86 18.27
N THR A 104 16.35 8.33 17.38
CA THR A 104 16.07 8.61 15.98
C THR A 104 16.54 7.48 15.03
N ASN A 105 17.16 6.41 15.57
CA ASN A 105 17.74 5.35 14.75
C ASN A 105 16.71 4.30 14.29
N ARG A 106 15.44 4.47 14.64
CA ARG A 106 14.37 3.57 14.24
C ARG A 106 13.53 4.18 13.12
N LEU A 107 12.96 3.31 12.30
CA LEU A 107 11.96 3.74 11.33
C LEU A 107 10.83 4.47 12.08
N THR A 108 10.57 5.70 11.70
CA THR A 108 9.66 6.59 12.42
C THR A 108 8.54 7.07 11.49
N PHE A 109 7.29 6.87 11.92
CA PHE A 109 6.12 7.25 11.15
C PHE A 109 5.43 8.48 11.75
N ASP A 110 5.25 9.52 10.93
CA ASP A 110 4.50 10.73 11.29
C ASP A 110 3.01 10.52 10.99
N LEU A 111 2.20 10.56 12.05
CA LEU A 111 0.77 10.27 12.02
C LEU A 111 -0.10 11.47 11.63
N ARG A 112 0.49 12.65 11.46
CA ARG A 112 -0.23 13.88 11.13
C ARG A 112 -0.75 13.85 9.69
N SER A 113 -1.65 14.78 9.37
CA SER A 113 -2.10 14.95 8.00
C SER A 113 -0.94 15.27 7.06
N LYS A 114 -1.11 14.98 5.78
CA LYS A 114 -0.13 15.27 4.73
C LYS A 114 0.25 16.75 4.71
N GLU A 115 -0.73 17.63 4.87
CA GLU A 115 -0.54 19.08 4.86
C GLU A 115 0.33 19.53 6.06
N ALA A 116 0.07 18.99 7.24
CA ALA A 116 0.86 19.28 8.44
C ALA A 116 2.30 18.77 8.33
N TYR A 117 2.49 17.58 7.72
CA TYR A 117 3.80 17.01 7.47
C TYR A 117 4.59 17.86 6.45
N HIS A 118 3.99 18.20 5.31
CA HIS A 118 4.64 19.00 4.26
C HIS A 118 4.99 20.41 4.74
N GLY A 119 4.17 21.00 5.63
CA GLY A 119 4.43 22.29 6.25
C GLY A 119 5.58 22.31 7.26
N GLY A 120 6.02 21.13 7.72
CA GLY A 120 7.20 21.00 8.59
C GLY A 120 7.23 19.66 9.31
N HIS A 121 8.33 18.90 9.10
CA HIS A 121 8.52 17.58 9.69
C HIS A 121 9.96 17.33 10.10
N ILE A 122 10.20 16.20 10.77
CA ILE A 122 11.54 15.71 11.10
C ILE A 122 12.07 14.96 9.89
N GLU A 123 13.24 15.32 9.40
CA GLU A 123 13.88 14.69 8.24
C GLU A 123 14.00 13.18 8.40
N GLY A 124 13.68 12.45 7.36
CA GLY A 124 13.75 10.98 7.32
C GLY A 124 12.59 10.27 8.02
N THR A 125 11.58 10.99 8.46
CA THR A 125 10.35 10.37 8.98
C THR A 125 9.34 10.15 7.85
N ILE A 126 8.55 9.09 7.94
CA ILE A 126 7.63 8.67 6.89
C ILE A 126 6.21 9.09 7.27
N ASN A 127 5.59 9.92 6.44
CA ASN A 127 4.22 10.37 6.70
C ASN A 127 3.18 9.28 6.39
N ILE A 128 2.51 8.81 7.41
CA ILE A 128 1.34 7.93 7.27
C ILE A 128 0.22 8.45 8.18
N PRO A 129 -0.69 9.27 7.64
CA PRO A 129 -1.77 9.85 8.41
C PRO A 129 -2.61 8.79 9.13
N TYR A 130 -2.94 9.07 10.40
CA TYR A 130 -3.85 8.22 11.14
C TYR A 130 -5.30 8.52 10.74
N ASP A 131 -5.73 7.86 9.68
CA ASP A 131 -7.08 7.93 9.13
C ASP A 131 -7.65 6.51 8.91
N LYS A 132 -8.80 6.41 8.22
CA LYS A 132 -9.44 5.14 7.88
C LYS A 132 -8.58 4.19 7.03
N ASN A 133 -7.55 4.70 6.37
CA ASN A 133 -6.64 3.94 5.51
C ASN A 133 -5.30 3.62 6.21
N PHE A 134 -5.13 4.04 7.45
CA PHE A 134 -3.87 3.93 8.21
C PHE A 134 -3.24 2.55 8.11
N ILE A 135 -4.00 1.49 8.44
CA ILE A 135 -3.50 0.10 8.40
C ILE A 135 -3.10 -0.32 6.99
N ASN A 136 -3.90 0.05 5.98
CA ASN A 136 -3.60 -0.30 4.59
C ASN A 136 -2.32 0.37 4.08
N GLN A 137 -1.99 1.56 4.60
CA GLN A 137 -0.78 2.30 4.23
C GLN A 137 0.43 1.82 5.02
N ILE A 138 0.37 1.81 6.35
CA ILE A 138 1.51 1.44 7.19
C ILE A 138 1.90 -0.02 7.02
N GLY A 139 0.93 -0.87 6.74
CA GLY A 139 1.14 -2.32 6.57
C GLY A 139 2.07 -2.72 5.42
N TRP A 140 2.41 -1.80 4.51
CA TRP A 140 3.44 -2.00 3.49
C TRP A 140 4.86 -1.94 4.05
N TYR A 141 5.06 -1.25 5.18
CA TYR A 141 6.37 -0.88 5.72
C TYR A 141 6.69 -1.57 7.04
N LEU A 142 5.71 -2.27 7.64
CA LEU A 142 5.92 -2.96 8.90
C LEU A 142 6.74 -4.24 8.71
N ASN A 143 7.86 -4.29 9.42
CA ASN A 143 8.57 -5.54 9.69
C ASN A 143 8.26 -5.95 11.13
N TYR A 144 7.63 -7.11 11.32
CA TYR A 144 7.19 -7.57 12.63
C TYR A 144 8.32 -7.93 13.59
N ASP A 145 9.55 -8.05 13.10
CA ASP A 145 10.75 -8.30 13.89
C ASP A 145 11.49 -7.01 14.25
N GLN A 146 10.99 -5.84 13.84
CA GLN A 146 11.64 -4.54 14.08
C GLN A 146 10.74 -3.63 14.91
N GLU A 147 11.37 -2.76 15.69
CA GLU A 147 10.72 -1.71 16.43
C GLU A 147 10.58 -0.44 15.59
N ILE A 148 9.48 0.29 15.79
CA ILE A 148 9.22 1.59 15.18
C ILE A 148 8.98 2.66 16.23
N ASN A 149 9.14 3.93 15.81
CA ASN A 149 8.65 5.07 16.55
C ASN A 149 7.48 5.75 15.82
N LEU A 150 6.70 6.53 16.58
CA LEU A 150 5.60 7.31 16.04
C LEU A 150 5.80 8.81 16.34
N ILE A 151 5.28 9.67 15.46
CA ILE A 151 5.20 11.11 15.70
C ILE A 151 3.74 11.53 15.78
N GLY A 152 3.40 12.19 16.86
CA GLY A 152 2.08 12.70 17.16
C GLY A 152 1.96 13.13 18.63
N ASP A 153 0.83 13.70 19.01
CA ASP A 153 0.51 13.84 20.43
C ASP A 153 0.22 12.46 21.05
N TYR A 154 0.27 12.40 22.38
CA TYR A 154 0.07 11.14 23.11
C TYR A 154 -1.24 10.45 22.78
N HIS A 155 -2.32 11.20 22.58
CA HIS A 155 -3.64 10.62 22.30
C HIS A 155 -3.69 9.96 20.91
N LEU A 156 -3.12 10.62 19.91
CA LEU A 156 -2.98 10.09 18.55
C LEU A 156 -2.10 8.84 18.54
N VAL A 157 -0.95 8.90 19.19
CA VAL A 157 -0.02 7.77 19.32
C VAL A 157 -0.66 6.58 20.01
N SER A 158 -1.38 6.80 21.12
CA SER A 158 -2.08 5.74 21.84
C SER A 158 -3.12 5.04 20.97
N LYS A 159 -3.91 5.81 20.20
CA LYS A 159 -4.87 5.24 19.24
C LYS A 159 -4.18 4.44 18.14
N ALA A 160 -3.12 4.98 17.55
CA ALA A 160 -2.38 4.31 16.49
C ALA A 160 -1.75 3.00 16.98
N THR A 161 -1.15 3.02 18.19
CA THR A 161 -0.57 1.82 18.83
C THR A 161 -1.63 0.75 19.03
N HIS A 162 -2.80 1.11 19.60
CA HIS A 162 -3.91 0.17 19.74
C HIS A 162 -4.35 -0.42 18.39
N THR A 163 -4.44 0.40 17.36
CA THR A 163 -4.82 -0.06 16.01
C THR A 163 -3.78 -1.00 15.41
N LEU A 164 -2.47 -0.74 15.64
CA LEU A 164 -1.39 -1.63 15.22
C LEU A 164 -1.44 -2.99 15.94
N GLN A 165 -1.78 -3.00 17.22
CA GLN A 165 -1.97 -4.24 17.97
C GLN A 165 -3.10 -5.11 17.39
N LEU A 166 -4.15 -4.53 16.80
CA LEU A 166 -5.23 -5.29 16.15
C LEU A 166 -4.76 -6.09 14.92
N ILE A 167 -3.62 -5.73 14.34
CA ILE A 167 -2.96 -6.49 13.28
C ILE A 167 -1.75 -7.28 13.79
N GLY A 168 -1.63 -7.44 15.12
CA GLY A 168 -0.57 -8.20 15.78
C GLY A 168 0.79 -7.52 15.76
N TYR A 169 0.85 -6.19 15.63
CA TYR A 169 2.09 -5.43 15.70
C TYR A 169 2.23 -4.77 17.07
N ASP A 170 3.11 -5.30 17.92
CA ASP A 170 3.34 -4.88 19.31
C ASP A 170 4.66 -4.11 19.53
N ASN A 171 5.37 -3.76 18.44
CA ASN A 171 6.74 -3.24 18.50
C ASN A 171 6.81 -1.71 18.33
N VAL A 172 5.86 -0.96 18.90
CA VAL A 172 5.97 0.50 19.00
C VAL A 172 6.78 0.85 20.24
N SER A 173 8.02 1.27 20.05
CA SER A 173 8.96 1.43 21.16
C SER A 173 8.95 2.82 21.77
N GLY A 174 8.52 3.85 21.03
CA GLY A 174 8.49 5.22 21.55
C GLY A 174 7.77 6.20 20.63
N TYR A 175 7.58 7.43 21.13
CA TYR A 175 7.01 8.50 20.30
C TYR A 175 7.74 9.82 20.49
N GLN A 176 7.58 10.72 19.52
CA GLN A 176 8.08 12.09 19.55
C GLN A 176 6.93 13.06 19.26
N LEU A 177 7.01 14.24 19.84
CA LEU A 177 6.13 15.35 19.44
C LEU A 177 6.58 15.88 18.07
N PRO A 178 5.64 16.37 17.25
CA PRO A 178 5.97 16.96 15.96
C PRO A 178 6.95 18.13 16.09
N GLN A 179 7.93 18.15 15.18
CA GLN A 179 8.91 19.24 15.04
C GLN A 179 9.02 19.62 13.58
N ALA A 180 9.19 20.89 13.28
CA ALA A 180 9.38 21.42 11.94
C ALA A 180 10.88 21.67 11.71
N GLN A 181 11.61 20.65 11.27
CA GLN A 181 13.03 20.76 10.90
C GLN A 181 13.20 21.15 9.43
N ILE A 182 12.44 20.49 8.57
CA ILE A 182 12.44 20.75 7.13
C ILE A 182 11.00 20.86 6.60
N GLN A 183 10.85 21.44 5.42
CA GLN A 183 9.59 21.52 4.69
C GLN A 183 9.71 20.80 3.35
N THR A 184 8.64 20.16 2.90
CA THR A 184 8.62 19.53 1.60
C THR A 184 8.59 20.58 0.49
N GLN A 185 9.54 20.50 -0.43
CA GLN A 185 9.47 21.26 -1.67
C GLN A 185 8.39 20.69 -2.59
N SER A 186 7.64 21.54 -3.26
CA SER A 186 6.54 21.08 -4.13
C SER A 186 6.44 21.92 -5.41
N VAL A 187 6.03 21.25 -6.49
CA VAL A 187 5.65 21.89 -7.76
C VAL A 187 4.26 21.41 -8.18
N HIS A 188 3.58 22.17 -9.03
CA HIS A 188 2.34 21.71 -9.62
C HIS A 188 2.58 20.75 -10.77
N SER A 189 1.72 19.75 -10.92
CA SER A 189 1.81 18.76 -12.00
C SER A 189 1.82 19.38 -13.39
N LYS A 190 1.09 20.49 -13.60
CA LYS A 190 1.07 21.25 -14.84
C LYS A 190 2.41 21.91 -15.21
N ASP A 191 3.30 22.09 -14.23
CA ASP A 191 4.61 22.70 -14.42
C ASP A 191 5.69 21.63 -14.72
N ILE A 192 5.33 20.37 -14.73
CA ILE A 192 6.18 19.26 -15.16
C ILE A 192 6.17 19.20 -16.68
N THR A 193 7.31 19.41 -17.29
CA THR A 193 7.46 19.51 -18.76
C THR A 193 7.79 18.18 -19.43
N GLY A 194 8.14 17.16 -18.63
CA GLY A 194 8.64 15.88 -19.12
C GLY A 194 10.13 15.88 -19.47
N ASN A 195 10.81 17.01 -19.25
CA ASN A 195 12.27 17.14 -19.46
C ASN A 195 13.06 17.12 -18.15
N GLU A 196 12.41 16.92 -17.02
CA GLU A 196 13.06 16.80 -15.72
C GLU A 196 13.98 15.57 -15.73
N ALA A 197 15.23 15.74 -15.28
CA ALA A 197 16.25 14.69 -15.38
C ALA A 197 15.91 13.43 -14.56
N HIS A 198 15.25 13.61 -13.40
CA HIS A 198 14.99 12.51 -12.47
C HIS A 198 13.54 12.57 -11.97
N VAL A 199 12.68 11.78 -12.60
CA VAL A 199 11.27 11.63 -12.18
C VAL A 199 11.07 10.23 -11.62
N LEU A 200 10.48 10.15 -10.44
CA LEU A 200 10.11 8.90 -9.76
C LEU A 200 8.59 8.73 -9.72
N ASP A 201 8.10 7.72 -10.42
CA ASP A 201 6.69 7.30 -10.35
C ASP A 201 6.52 6.20 -9.32
N VAL A 202 5.78 6.49 -8.24
CA VAL A 202 5.54 5.54 -7.14
C VAL A 202 4.17 4.89 -7.19
N ARG A 203 3.49 4.93 -8.34
CA ARG A 203 2.23 4.23 -8.58
C ARG A 203 2.40 2.72 -8.65
N ASN A 204 1.30 1.99 -8.61
CA ASN A 204 1.30 0.55 -8.79
C ASN A 204 1.58 0.15 -10.25
N ASP A 205 2.01 -1.09 -10.46
CA ASP A 205 2.36 -1.63 -11.79
C ASP A 205 1.22 -1.46 -12.82
N ASN A 206 -0.04 -1.67 -12.43
CA ASN A 206 -1.19 -1.50 -13.32
C ASN A 206 -1.41 -0.05 -13.75
N GLU A 207 -1.18 0.91 -12.84
CA GLU A 207 -1.31 2.34 -13.16
C GLU A 207 -0.17 2.79 -14.10
N TRP A 208 1.03 2.29 -13.88
CA TRP A 208 2.19 2.50 -14.74
C TRP A 208 1.96 1.95 -16.15
N ASN A 209 1.50 0.72 -16.26
CA ASN A 209 1.25 0.05 -17.54
C ASN A 209 0.13 0.72 -18.36
N ASN A 210 -0.78 1.44 -17.71
CA ASN A 210 -1.84 2.21 -18.38
C ASN A 210 -1.39 3.60 -18.87
N GLY A 211 -0.12 3.94 -18.71
CA GLY A 211 0.49 5.18 -19.14
C GLY A 211 1.38 5.81 -18.08
N HIS A 212 2.53 6.31 -18.51
CA HIS A 212 3.54 6.92 -17.65
C HIS A 212 4.38 7.94 -18.41
N LEU A 213 5.16 8.75 -17.69
CA LEU A 213 6.16 9.63 -18.30
C LEU A 213 7.35 8.79 -18.80
N SER A 214 7.75 8.98 -20.05
CA SER A 214 8.76 8.14 -20.72
C SER A 214 10.13 8.14 -20.03
N GLN A 215 10.48 9.23 -19.33
CA GLN A 215 11.73 9.39 -18.59
C GLN A 215 11.62 8.95 -17.12
N ALA A 216 10.43 8.63 -16.62
CA ALA A 216 10.27 8.30 -15.21
C ALA A 216 10.87 6.93 -14.86
N VAL A 217 11.49 6.86 -13.70
CA VAL A 217 11.85 5.59 -13.06
C VAL A 217 10.63 5.11 -12.26
N HIS A 218 10.24 3.88 -12.48
CA HIS A 218 9.10 3.29 -11.78
C HIS A 218 9.54 2.43 -10.60
N VAL A 219 9.11 2.82 -9.42
CA VAL A 219 9.23 1.99 -8.21
C VAL A 219 7.95 2.14 -7.39
N PRO A 220 7.07 1.13 -7.35
CA PRO A 220 5.88 1.16 -6.52
C PRO A 220 6.20 1.50 -5.06
N HIS A 221 5.42 2.38 -4.44
CA HIS A 221 5.70 2.92 -3.10
C HIS A 221 6.00 1.83 -2.06
N GLY A 222 5.29 0.71 -2.12
CA GLY A 222 5.48 -0.40 -1.17
C GLY A 222 6.80 -1.17 -1.32
N LYS A 223 7.55 -0.94 -2.42
CA LYS A 223 8.88 -1.53 -2.65
C LYS A 223 10.01 -0.52 -2.42
N LEU A 224 9.68 0.76 -2.27
CA LEU A 224 10.66 1.84 -2.31
C LEU A 224 11.67 1.78 -1.16
N LEU A 225 11.24 1.33 0.01
CA LEU A 225 12.11 1.22 1.19
C LEU A 225 13.29 0.25 0.94
N ASP A 226 13.03 -0.85 0.21
CA ASP A 226 13.99 -1.93 -0.06
C ASP A 226 14.65 -1.84 -1.46
N THR A 227 14.29 -0.82 -2.26
CA THR A 227 14.81 -0.68 -3.64
C THR A 227 15.83 0.43 -3.73
N ASP A 228 17.00 0.14 -4.30
CA ASP A 228 17.97 1.17 -4.65
C ASP A 228 17.54 1.90 -5.94
N LEU A 229 17.70 3.22 -5.93
CA LEU A 229 17.37 4.07 -7.08
C LEU A 229 18.62 4.40 -7.90
N PRO A 230 18.47 4.60 -9.21
CA PRO A 230 19.57 4.97 -10.08
C PRO A 230 19.95 6.46 -10.00
N PHE A 231 19.57 7.13 -8.91
CA PHE A 231 19.82 8.57 -8.68
C PHE A 231 20.92 8.77 -7.65
N ASN A 232 21.67 9.89 -7.76
CA ASN A 232 22.57 10.31 -6.72
C ASN A 232 21.81 10.96 -5.56
N LYS A 233 22.40 10.99 -4.37
CA LYS A 233 21.75 11.50 -3.17
C LYS A 233 21.42 13.01 -3.23
N ASN A 234 22.12 13.75 -4.08
CA ASN A 234 21.96 15.20 -4.26
C ASN A 234 21.26 15.58 -5.57
N ASP A 235 20.78 14.61 -6.33
CA ASP A 235 20.00 14.90 -7.53
C ASP A 235 18.63 15.46 -7.15
N ASP A 236 18.09 16.38 -7.95
CA ASP A 236 16.72 16.87 -7.81
C ASP A 236 15.75 15.80 -8.30
N ILE A 237 14.99 15.17 -7.39
CA ILE A 237 14.10 14.06 -7.68
C ILE A 237 12.65 14.52 -7.59
N TYR A 238 11.93 14.50 -8.71
CA TYR A 238 10.51 14.82 -8.80
C TYR A 238 9.68 13.56 -8.53
N VAL A 239 8.94 13.53 -7.42
CA VAL A 239 8.19 12.36 -7.00
C VAL A 239 6.71 12.55 -7.22
N HIS A 240 6.08 11.66 -7.97
CA HIS A 240 4.63 11.68 -8.14
C HIS A 240 3.97 10.32 -7.91
N CYS A 241 2.68 10.37 -7.59
CA CYS A 241 1.78 9.23 -7.65
C CYS A 241 0.50 9.64 -8.41
N GLN A 242 -0.63 8.99 -8.17
CA GLN A 242 -1.89 9.34 -8.82
C GLN A 242 -2.55 10.61 -8.25
N SER A 243 -2.45 10.86 -6.93
CA SER A 243 -3.21 11.91 -6.24
C SER A 243 -2.48 12.53 -5.03
N GLY A 244 -1.18 12.30 -4.88
CA GLY A 244 -0.34 12.97 -3.86
C GLY A 244 -0.24 12.27 -2.49
N ILE A 245 -0.92 11.14 -2.24
CA ILE A 245 -0.82 10.43 -0.94
C ILE A 245 0.45 9.56 -0.91
N ARG A 246 0.63 8.70 -1.91
CA ARG A 246 1.79 7.79 -1.98
C ARG A 246 3.10 8.54 -2.21
N SER A 247 3.07 9.68 -2.90
CA SER A 247 4.25 10.54 -3.06
C SER A 247 4.67 11.17 -1.71
N SER A 248 3.73 11.55 -0.84
CA SER A 248 4.06 12.02 0.51
C SER A 248 4.79 10.95 1.33
N ILE A 249 4.34 9.71 1.26
CA ILE A 249 5.03 8.58 1.91
C ILE A 249 6.43 8.38 1.30
N ALA A 250 6.51 8.43 -0.03
CA ALA A 250 7.76 8.22 -0.76
C ALA A 250 8.81 9.28 -0.42
N ILE A 251 8.42 10.54 -0.20
CA ILE A 251 9.33 11.61 0.23
C ILE A 251 10.04 11.21 1.54
N GLY A 252 9.30 10.84 2.56
CA GLY A 252 9.92 10.43 3.84
C GLY A 252 10.81 9.19 3.71
N ILE A 253 10.46 8.24 2.83
CA ILE A 253 11.32 7.08 2.54
C ILE A 253 12.62 7.52 1.87
N LEU A 254 12.56 8.44 0.91
CA LEU A 254 13.75 8.94 0.23
C LEU A 254 14.67 9.71 1.18
N GLU A 255 14.11 10.58 2.03
CA GLU A 255 14.84 11.26 3.09
C GLU A 255 15.50 10.26 4.04
N HIS A 256 14.76 9.24 4.50
CA HIS A 256 15.28 8.17 5.33
C HIS A 256 16.46 7.44 4.67
N LYS A 257 16.42 7.29 3.35
CA LYS A 257 17.50 6.71 2.55
C LYS A 257 18.63 7.70 2.25
N GLY A 258 18.56 8.95 2.74
CA GLY A 258 19.59 9.99 2.59
C GLY A 258 19.59 10.69 1.24
N TYR A 259 18.46 10.79 0.56
CA TYR A 259 18.27 11.72 -0.56
C TYR A 259 17.85 13.08 -0.02
N HIS A 260 18.35 14.18 -0.60
CA HIS A 260 18.20 15.53 -0.01
C HIS A 260 17.30 16.47 -0.81
N ASN A 261 17.32 16.38 -2.14
CA ASN A 261 16.59 17.30 -3.00
C ASN A 261 15.34 16.61 -3.57
N ILE A 262 14.33 16.43 -2.74
CA ILE A 262 13.12 15.72 -3.11
C ILE A 262 11.98 16.73 -3.32
N ILE A 263 11.37 16.70 -4.49
CA ILE A 263 10.34 17.62 -4.93
C ILE A 263 9.03 16.86 -5.13
N ASN A 264 8.01 17.19 -4.32
CA ASN A 264 6.69 16.60 -4.49
C ASN A 264 5.98 17.20 -5.69
N VAL A 265 5.44 16.36 -6.56
CA VAL A 265 4.53 16.78 -7.62
C VAL A 265 3.11 16.72 -7.08
N ASN A 266 2.54 17.91 -6.80
CA ASN A 266 1.17 18.05 -6.34
C ASN A 266 0.18 17.53 -7.41
N GLU A 267 -1.05 17.27 -7.04
CA GLU A 267 -2.14 16.73 -7.87
C GLU A 267 -1.87 15.33 -8.48
N GLY A 268 -0.60 15.00 -8.76
CA GLY A 268 -0.18 13.70 -9.27
C GLY A 268 -0.34 13.55 -10.80
N TYR A 269 -0.18 12.30 -11.27
CA TYR A 269 -0.08 11.95 -12.70
C TYR A 269 -1.30 12.36 -13.53
N LYS A 270 -2.50 12.30 -12.97
CA LYS A 270 -3.76 12.60 -13.70
C LYS A 270 -3.82 14.00 -14.28
N ASP A 271 -3.06 14.94 -13.70
CA ASP A 271 -3.03 16.35 -14.08
C ASP A 271 -1.70 16.75 -14.77
N ILE A 272 -0.81 15.79 -15.01
CA ILE A 272 0.40 16.01 -15.84
C ILE A 272 -0.02 15.98 -17.30
N HIS A 273 0.12 17.11 -17.98
CA HIS A 273 -0.12 17.16 -19.42
C HIS A 273 1.03 16.46 -20.15
N LEU A 274 0.74 15.32 -20.77
CA LEU A 274 1.64 14.68 -21.71
C LEU A 274 1.67 15.54 -22.98
N SER A 275 2.73 16.31 -23.17
CA SER A 275 2.97 17.08 -24.40
C SER A 275 3.42 16.19 -25.55
#